data_113c008bb7004c24e0f69f1001b2143d
#
_entry.id   113c008bb7004c24e0f69f1001b2143d
#
_cell.length_a   1.000
_cell.length_b   1.000
_cell.length_c   1.000
_cell.angle_alpha   90.00
_cell.angle_beta   90.00
_cell.angle_gamma   90.00
#
_symmetry.space_group_name_H-M   'P 1'
#
loop_
_entity.id
_entity.type
_entity.pdbx_description
1 polymer ?
#
loop_
_entity_poly.entity_id
_entity_poly.type
_entity_poly.pdbx_seq_one_letter_code
_entity_poly.pdbx_strand_id
1 'polypeptide(L)'
;MKRALIILIAGMALSLTASAQDWSVATNLVDYVSLGTINAEASVAAGRHISINASARVNPWTFHKGDPGKQMQNRHQTYGIGVRYWPWHIYSGWWLSGIAQYQEYNRGGIISQKTEEGDAFGVSVAGGYSLMVHEHLNLDFGLSVWGGQKTYITYACPSCGRITDKGSKWFVM
;
A
#
# COMPACT_ATOMS: atom_id res chain seq x y z
N MET A 1 -10.10 -15.55 24.74
CA MET A 1 -9.11 -15.43 23.67
C MET A 1 -8.97 -14.00 23.10
N LYS A 2 -10.03 -13.30 22.69
CA LYS A 2 -9.94 -11.92 22.15
C LYS A 2 -9.30 -10.91 23.12
N ARG A 3 -9.64 -10.97 24.43
CA ARG A 3 -9.05 -10.07 25.44
C ARG A 3 -7.56 -10.32 25.69
N ALA A 4 -7.11 -11.57 25.63
CA ALA A 4 -5.69 -11.92 25.77
C ALA A 4 -4.87 -11.42 24.58
N LEU A 5 -5.42 -11.46 23.36
CA LEU A 5 -4.77 -10.93 22.15
C LEU A 5 -4.63 -9.41 22.22
N ILE A 6 -5.64 -8.70 22.70
CA ILE A 6 -5.60 -7.24 22.87
C ILE A 6 -4.56 -6.84 23.92
N ILE A 7 -4.47 -7.56 25.03
CA ILE A 7 -3.46 -7.33 26.08
C ILE A 7 -2.05 -7.63 25.55
N LEU A 8 -1.88 -8.67 24.73
CA LEU A 8 -0.60 -9.00 24.12
C LEU A 8 -0.15 -7.91 23.14
N ILE A 9 -1.06 -7.42 22.30
CA ILE A 9 -0.78 -6.32 21.35
C ILE A 9 -0.50 -5.00 22.10
N ALA A 10 -1.26 -4.69 23.14
CA ALA A 10 -1.02 -3.54 24.00
C ALA A 10 0.29 -3.66 24.80
N GLY A 11 0.63 -4.86 25.27
CA GLY A 11 1.89 -5.15 25.97
C GLY A 11 3.11 -5.02 25.04
N MET A 12 3.03 -5.48 23.79
CA MET A 12 4.07 -5.25 22.79
C MET A 12 4.23 -3.76 22.43
N ALA A 13 3.14 -3.00 22.38
CA ALA A 13 3.20 -1.56 22.13
C ALA A 13 3.83 -0.77 23.29
N LEU A 14 3.73 -1.26 24.53
CA LEU A 14 4.27 -0.60 25.73
C LEU A 14 5.71 -0.98 26.07
N SER A 15 6.24 -2.09 25.52
CA SER A 15 7.62 -2.52 25.78
C SER A 15 8.67 -1.88 24.86
N LEU A 16 8.26 -1.00 23.95
CA LEU A 16 9.15 -0.25 23.08
C LEU A 16 9.64 1.02 23.80
N THR A 17 10.48 0.86 24.81
CA THR A 17 11.40 1.92 25.26
C THR A 17 12.53 2.01 24.23
N ALA A 18 12.17 2.35 23.00
CA ALA A 18 13.11 2.51 21.92
C ALA A 18 13.63 3.96 21.95
N SER A 19 14.92 4.11 21.76
CA SER A 19 15.49 5.38 21.32
C SER A 19 14.73 5.83 20.07
N ALA A 20 14.46 7.13 19.95
CA ALA A 20 13.52 7.73 19.00
C ALA A 20 13.80 7.47 17.48
N GLN A 21 14.72 6.57 17.16
CA GLN A 21 15.14 6.26 15.78
C GLN A 21 15.04 4.78 15.41
N ASP A 22 14.51 3.92 16.26
CA ASP A 22 14.49 2.48 15.99
C ASP A 22 13.26 2.02 15.20
N TRP A 23 12.20 2.82 15.15
CA TRP A 23 10.99 2.51 14.41
C TRP A 23 10.29 3.76 13.90
N SER A 24 9.48 3.62 12.87
CA SER A 24 8.60 4.67 12.36
C SER A 24 7.26 4.10 11.90
N VAL A 25 6.23 4.96 11.96
CA VAL A 25 4.92 4.70 11.35
C VAL A 25 4.63 5.85 10.42
N ALA A 26 4.21 5.54 9.22
CA ALA A 26 3.93 6.51 8.19
C ALA A 26 2.59 6.25 7.50
N THR A 27 2.06 7.30 6.89
CA THR A 27 0.89 7.23 6.01
C THR A 27 1.16 8.02 4.73
N ASN A 28 0.60 7.57 3.61
CA ASN A 28 0.74 8.24 2.33
C ASN A 28 -0.47 9.13 2.06
N LEU A 29 -0.25 10.44 2.00
CA LEU A 29 -1.31 11.42 1.79
C LEU A 29 -1.93 11.33 0.39
N VAL A 30 -1.15 10.94 -0.62
CA VAL A 30 -1.63 10.81 -2.02
C VAL A 30 -2.65 9.67 -2.15
N ASP A 31 -2.50 8.61 -1.37
CA ASP A 31 -3.45 7.49 -1.37
C ASP A 31 -4.84 7.92 -0.88
N TYR A 32 -4.96 8.88 0.04
CA TYR A 32 -6.26 9.41 0.47
C TYR A 32 -6.99 10.16 -0.64
N VAL A 33 -6.27 10.85 -1.52
CA VAL A 33 -6.85 11.53 -2.70
C VAL A 33 -7.29 10.50 -3.74
N SER A 34 -6.70 9.31 -3.77
CA SER A 34 -7.06 8.20 -4.64
C SER A 34 -8.31 7.47 -4.14
N LEU A 35 -9.46 8.14 -4.23
CA LEU A 35 -10.79 7.63 -3.80
C LEU A 35 -10.83 7.16 -2.34
N GLY A 36 -10.08 7.82 -1.45
CA GLY A 36 -10.11 7.54 -0.02
C GLY A 36 -9.41 6.24 0.39
N THR A 37 -8.32 5.87 -0.25
CA THR A 37 -7.53 4.68 0.11
C THR A 37 -6.88 4.87 1.48
N ILE A 38 -7.27 4.05 2.44
CA ILE A 38 -6.66 4.00 3.78
C ILE A 38 -5.35 3.26 3.67
N ASN A 39 -4.30 3.78 4.29
CA ASN A 39 -2.98 3.16 4.23
C ASN A 39 -2.17 3.40 5.52
N ALA A 40 -1.26 2.47 5.78
CA ALA A 40 -0.27 2.59 6.84
C ALA A 40 1.01 1.84 6.44
N GLU A 41 2.14 2.36 6.83
CA GLU A 41 3.45 1.72 6.75
C GLU A 41 4.10 1.74 8.12
N ALA A 42 4.63 0.61 8.57
CA ALA A 42 5.46 0.48 9.75
C ALA A 42 6.88 0.10 9.33
N SER A 43 7.87 0.65 10.00
CA SER A 43 9.27 0.42 9.69
C SER A 43 10.08 0.25 10.96
N VAL A 44 11.06 -0.64 10.92
CA VAL A 44 11.99 -0.91 12.02
C VAL A 44 13.42 -0.82 11.50
N ALA A 45 14.28 -0.13 12.23
CA ALA A 45 15.70 -0.05 11.96
C ALA A 45 16.36 -1.42 12.14
N ALA A 46 16.96 -1.95 11.06
CA ALA A 46 17.78 -3.17 11.11
C ALA A 46 19.29 -2.85 11.19
N GLY A 47 19.64 -1.58 11.28
CA GLY A 47 21.01 -1.06 11.38
C GLY A 47 21.06 0.43 11.08
N ARG A 48 22.26 0.97 10.91
CA ARG A 48 22.46 2.42 10.72
C ARG A 48 21.94 2.94 9.37
N HIS A 49 21.85 2.06 8.37
CA HIS A 49 21.53 2.40 6.98
C HIS A 49 20.39 1.57 6.39
N ILE A 50 19.80 0.66 7.15
CA ILE A 50 18.78 -0.27 6.63
C ILE A 50 17.59 -0.29 7.57
N SER A 51 16.39 -0.13 7.00
CA SER A 51 15.13 -0.41 7.68
C SER A 51 14.34 -1.50 6.96
N ILE A 52 13.59 -2.28 7.72
CA ILE A 52 12.61 -3.25 7.22
C ILE A 52 11.24 -2.59 7.33
N ASN A 53 10.48 -2.63 6.24
CA ASN A 53 9.21 -1.94 6.12
C ASN A 53 8.09 -2.96 5.84
N ALA A 54 6.94 -2.77 6.47
CA ALA A 54 5.70 -3.47 6.17
C ALA A 54 4.60 -2.44 5.91
N SER A 55 3.84 -2.62 4.84
CA SER A 55 2.77 -1.69 4.43
C SER A 55 1.47 -2.40 4.15
N ALA A 56 0.37 -1.71 4.42
CA ALA A 56 -0.97 -2.13 4.08
C ALA A 56 -1.76 -0.95 3.50
N ARG A 57 -2.54 -1.21 2.42
CA ARG A 57 -3.43 -0.26 1.78
C ARG A 57 -4.75 -0.93 1.54
N VAL A 58 -5.84 -0.26 1.88
CA VAL A 58 -7.20 -0.79 1.72
C VAL A 58 -8.11 0.29 1.19
N ASN A 59 -8.79 -0.01 0.10
CA ASN A 59 -9.88 0.82 -0.41
C ASN A 59 -11.16 -0.02 -0.51
N PRO A 60 -12.10 0.11 0.43
CA PRO A 60 -13.34 -0.66 0.43
C PRO A 60 -14.48 0.01 -0.35
N TRP A 61 -14.29 1.22 -0.88
CA TRP A 61 -15.37 2.07 -1.32
C TRP A 61 -15.94 1.69 -2.69
N THR A 62 -17.25 1.76 -2.78
CA THR A 62 -18.03 1.70 -4.03
C THR A 62 -19.00 2.87 -4.03
N PHE A 63 -18.90 3.73 -5.03
CA PHE A 63 -19.72 4.91 -5.20
C PHE A 63 -20.90 4.61 -6.17
N HIS A 64 -22.05 5.22 -5.94
CA HIS A 64 -23.27 5.06 -6.73
C HIS A 64 -23.70 3.60 -6.92
N LYS A 65 -23.60 2.82 -5.84
CA LYS A 65 -24.01 1.42 -5.83
C LYS A 65 -25.49 1.29 -6.19
N GLY A 66 -25.80 0.44 -7.19
CA GLY A 66 -27.16 0.23 -7.67
C GLY A 66 -27.50 0.95 -8.99
N ASP A 67 -26.68 1.88 -9.45
CA ASP A 67 -26.79 2.48 -10.78
C ASP A 67 -25.63 1.96 -11.67
N PRO A 68 -25.89 0.97 -12.56
CA PRO A 68 -24.84 0.36 -13.37
C PRO A 68 -24.13 1.36 -14.29
N GLY A 69 -24.77 2.45 -14.66
CA GLY A 69 -24.21 3.47 -15.53
C GLY A 69 -23.31 4.47 -14.83
N LYS A 70 -23.39 4.58 -13.51
CA LYS A 70 -22.63 5.55 -12.70
C LYS A 70 -21.80 4.91 -11.60
N GLN A 71 -21.93 3.59 -11.40
CA GLN A 71 -21.15 2.89 -10.36
C GLN A 71 -19.68 3.01 -10.64
N MET A 72 -18.96 3.55 -9.65
CA MET A 72 -17.51 3.71 -9.69
C MET A 72 -16.90 3.02 -8.47
N GLN A 73 -15.84 2.23 -8.71
CA GLN A 73 -15.15 1.51 -7.65
C GLN A 73 -13.66 1.37 -7.95
N ASN A 74 -12.86 1.51 -6.89
CA ASN A 74 -11.43 1.22 -6.91
C ASN A 74 -11.08 0.38 -5.67
N ARG A 75 -11.84 -0.69 -5.47
CA ARG A 75 -11.62 -1.55 -4.31
C ARG A 75 -10.33 -2.31 -4.46
N HIS A 76 -9.50 -2.24 -3.46
CA HIS A 76 -8.27 -3.03 -3.42
C HIS A 76 -7.77 -3.22 -1.99
N GLN A 77 -7.01 -4.31 -1.80
CA GLN A 77 -6.21 -4.56 -0.63
C GLN A 77 -4.80 -4.85 -1.10
N THR A 78 -3.83 -4.12 -0.59
CA THR A 78 -2.43 -4.27 -0.98
C THR A 78 -1.60 -4.43 0.27
N TYR A 79 -0.75 -5.45 0.29
CA TYR A 79 0.18 -5.73 1.38
C TYR A 79 1.59 -5.77 0.81
N GLY A 80 2.52 -5.17 1.50
CA GLY A 80 3.91 -5.11 1.09
C GLY A 80 4.86 -5.33 2.25
N ILE A 81 5.98 -5.98 1.96
CA ILE A 81 7.12 -6.09 2.84
C ILE A 81 8.39 -5.83 2.07
N GLY A 82 9.32 -5.10 2.66
CA GLY A 82 10.54 -4.74 1.96
C GLY A 82 11.61 -4.14 2.83
N VAL A 83 12.62 -3.62 2.16
CA VAL A 83 13.79 -3.00 2.77
C VAL A 83 13.96 -1.60 2.18
N ARG A 84 14.38 -0.66 3.04
CA ARG A 84 14.78 0.69 2.62
C ARG A 84 16.21 0.93 3.04
N TYR A 85 17.03 1.41 2.11
CA TYR A 85 18.42 1.79 2.30
C TYR A 85 18.56 3.31 2.42
N TRP A 86 19.31 3.77 3.40
CA TRP A 86 19.56 5.16 3.74
C TRP A 86 21.07 5.45 3.63
N PRO A 87 21.53 6.16 2.59
CA PRO A 87 22.97 6.41 2.37
C PRO A 87 23.64 7.13 3.53
N TRP A 88 22.91 7.98 4.27
CA TRP A 88 23.49 8.78 5.36
C TRP A 88 23.03 8.34 6.74
N HIS A 89 21.80 8.70 7.12
CA HIS A 89 21.22 8.32 8.40
C HIS A 89 19.84 7.71 8.18
N ILE A 90 19.52 6.74 9.00
CA ILE A 90 18.20 6.11 9.00
C ILE A 90 17.12 7.17 9.25
N TYR A 91 16.04 7.07 8.50
CA TYR A 91 14.89 7.99 8.52
C TYR A 91 15.19 9.45 8.16
N SER A 92 16.32 9.75 7.52
CA SER A 92 16.66 11.11 7.11
C SER A 92 17.45 11.16 5.81
N GLY A 93 17.14 12.14 4.96
CA GLY A 93 17.81 12.36 3.69
C GLY A 93 17.35 11.42 2.57
N TRP A 94 18.24 11.12 1.63
CA TRP A 94 17.93 10.25 0.49
C TRP A 94 17.72 8.80 0.92
N TRP A 95 16.81 8.12 0.22
CA TRP A 95 16.56 6.71 0.45
C TRP A 95 16.22 5.97 -0.86
N LEU A 96 16.47 4.67 -0.85
CA LEU A 96 16.09 3.73 -1.90
C LEU A 96 15.40 2.53 -1.26
N SER A 97 14.31 2.04 -1.84
CA SER A 97 13.61 0.88 -1.29
C SER A 97 13.23 -0.15 -2.35
N GLY A 98 13.19 -1.41 -1.92
CA GLY A 98 12.64 -2.54 -2.66
C GLY A 98 11.58 -3.23 -1.82
N ILE A 99 10.38 -3.42 -2.37
CA ILE A 99 9.22 -3.97 -1.66
C ILE A 99 8.60 -5.07 -2.51
N ALA A 100 8.49 -6.27 -1.97
CA ALA A 100 7.63 -7.31 -2.52
C ALA A 100 6.19 -7.03 -2.07
N GLN A 101 5.25 -7.02 -3.01
CA GLN A 101 3.86 -6.70 -2.68
C GLN A 101 2.85 -7.59 -3.42
N TYR A 102 1.74 -7.81 -2.75
CA TYR A 102 0.56 -8.52 -3.25
C TYR A 102 -0.64 -7.57 -3.19
N GLN A 103 -1.48 -7.62 -4.20
CA GLN A 103 -2.69 -6.83 -4.30
C GLN A 103 -3.85 -7.67 -4.81
N GLU A 104 -4.97 -7.63 -4.10
CA GLU A 104 -6.29 -7.98 -4.63
C GLU A 104 -6.99 -6.69 -5.07
N TYR A 105 -7.63 -6.71 -6.24
CA TYR A 105 -8.28 -5.51 -6.73
C TYR A 105 -9.58 -5.80 -7.48
N ASN A 106 -10.49 -4.83 -7.41
CA ASN A 106 -11.71 -4.80 -8.20
C ASN A 106 -11.98 -3.33 -8.59
N ARG A 107 -11.68 -3.00 -9.84
CA ARG A 107 -11.70 -1.64 -10.37
C ARG A 107 -12.69 -1.53 -11.52
N GLY A 108 -13.55 -0.51 -11.50
CA GLY A 108 -14.50 -0.28 -12.57
C GLY A 108 -15.20 1.06 -12.49
N GLY A 109 -15.75 1.53 -13.60
CA GLY A 109 -16.52 2.76 -13.65
C GLY A 109 -15.72 4.07 -13.56
N ILE A 110 -14.38 4.04 -13.54
CA ILE A 110 -13.54 5.25 -13.41
C ILE A 110 -13.32 5.89 -14.77
N ILE A 111 -12.87 5.13 -15.78
CA ILE A 111 -12.61 5.60 -17.14
C ILE A 111 -13.62 4.99 -18.12
N SER A 112 -14.03 3.75 -17.85
CA SER A 112 -15.02 3.02 -18.65
C SER A 112 -15.91 2.20 -17.71
N GLN A 113 -17.08 1.76 -18.20
CA GLN A 113 -17.98 0.89 -17.44
C GLN A 113 -17.43 -0.53 -17.24
N LYS A 114 -16.37 -0.90 -17.95
CA LYS A 114 -15.74 -2.21 -17.75
C LYS A 114 -15.16 -2.32 -16.35
N THR A 115 -15.37 -3.45 -15.74
CA THR A 115 -14.82 -3.77 -14.41
C THR A 115 -13.79 -4.87 -14.57
N GLU A 116 -12.63 -4.67 -13.95
CA GLU A 116 -11.55 -5.66 -13.88
C GLU A 116 -11.32 -6.02 -12.41
N GLU A 117 -11.37 -7.30 -12.11
CA GLU A 117 -11.00 -7.83 -10.80
C GLU A 117 -9.91 -8.89 -10.94
N GLY A 118 -9.12 -9.06 -9.90
CA GLY A 118 -8.05 -10.06 -9.89
C GLY A 118 -7.02 -9.82 -8.82
N ASP A 119 -5.92 -10.53 -8.98
CA ASP A 119 -4.78 -10.52 -8.07
C ASP A 119 -3.53 -10.08 -8.82
N ALA A 120 -2.66 -9.36 -8.14
CA ALA A 120 -1.37 -8.97 -8.65
C ALA A 120 -0.27 -9.24 -7.61
N PHE A 121 0.83 -9.79 -8.05
CA PHE A 121 2.02 -9.99 -7.24
C PHE A 121 3.24 -9.46 -7.99
N GLY A 122 4.13 -8.77 -7.28
CA GLY A 122 5.32 -8.21 -7.90
C GLY A 122 6.23 -7.50 -6.94
N VAL A 123 7.17 -6.76 -7.52
CA VAL A 123 8.16 -5.98 -6.79
C VAL A 123 8.03 -4.51 -7.14
N SER A 124 8.11 -3.67 -6.14
CA SER A 124 8.19 -2.22 -6.27
C SER A 124 9.60 -1.76 -5.94
N VAL A 125 10.13 -0.84 -6.74
CA VAL A 125 11.34 -0.09 -6.43
C VAL A 125 10.96 1.37 -6.29
N ALA A 126 11.41 1.99 -5.21
CA ALA A 126 11.13 3.39 -4.94
C ALA A 126 12.39 4.12 -4.47
N GLY A 127 12.44 5.41 -4.75
CA GLY A 127 13.48 6.29 -4.24
C GLY A 127 12.90 7.65 -3.89
N GLY A 128 13.52 8.33 -2.95
CA GLY A 128 13.02 9.60 -2.48
C GLY A 128 13.91 10.28 -1.46
N TYR A 129 13.34 11.29 -0.85
CA TYR A 129 13.99 12.11 0.16
C TYR A 129 13.08 12.30 1.38
N SER A 130 13.63 12.07 2.55
CA SER A 130 12.98 12.28 3.84
C SER A 130 13.46 13.58 4.45
N LEU A 131 12.55 14.52 4.62
CA LEU A 131 12.79 15.81 5.27
C LEU A 131 12.37 15.73 6.73
N MET A 132 13.30 15.87 7.64
CA MET A 132 13.01 15.99 9.07
C MET A 132 12.41 17.38 9.34
N VAL A 133 11.14 17.42 9.71
CA VAL A 133 10.42 18.66 10.08
C VAL A 133 10.49 18.89 11.59
N HIS A 134 10.47 17.80 12.34
CA HIS A 134 10.57 17.79 13.79
C HIS A 134 11.31 16.51 14.24
N GLU A 135 11.83 16.48 15.47
CA GLU A 135 12.54 15.30 16.01
C GLU A 135 11.75 13.98 15.94
N HIS A 136 10.40 14.05 15.85
CA HIS A 136 9.51 12.91 15.73
C HIS A 136 8.64 12.93 14.47
N LEU A 137 8.88 13.86 13.53
CA LEU A 137 8.06 14.02 12.33
C LEU A 137 8.91 14.24 11.09
N ASN A 138 8.75 13.34 10.13
CA ASN A 138 9.37 13.43 8.82
C ASN A 138 8.31 13.56 7.72
N LEU A 139 8.66 14.27 6.65
CA LEU A 139 7.93 14.29 5.40
C LEU A 139 8.75 13.55 4.33
N ASP A 140 8.21 12.46 3.82
CA ASP A 140 8.84 11.66 2.78
C ASP A 140 8.29 12.03 1.41
N PHE A 141 9.17 12.40 0.49
CA PHE A 141 8.86 12.62 -0.91
C PHE A 141 9.52 11.53 -1.74
N GLY A 142 8.76 10.80 -2.53
CA GLY A 142 9.33 9.71 -3.31
C GLY A 142 8.47 9.31 -4.50
N LEU A 143 9.12 8.60 -5.42
CA LEU A 143 8.48 7.98 -6.57
C LEU A 143 8.77 6.49 -6.56
N SER A 144 7.81 5.71 -7.02
CA SER A 144 7.93 4.26 -7.11
C SER A 144 7.48 3.75 -8.46
N VAL A 145 8.11 2.66 -8.88
CA VAL A 145 7.67 1.86 -10.01
C VAL A 145 7.37 0.46 -9.49
N TRP A 146 6.20 -0.05 -9.83
CA TRP A 146 5.77 -1.38 -9.45
C TRP A 146 5.52 -2.23 -10.68
N GLY A 147 6.06 -3.45 -10.68
CA GLY A 147 5.88 -4.40 -11.76
C GLY A 147 5.79 -5.84 -11.26
N GLY A 148 5.13 -6.66 -12.05
CA GLY A 148 4.92 -8.06 -11.70
C GLY A 148 3.94 -8.76 -12.61
N GLN A 149 3.34 -9.82 -12.11
CA GLN A 149 2.33 -10.59 -12.80
C GLN A 149 0.96 -10.34 -12.17
N LYS A 150 -0.06 -10.16 -13.01
CA LYS A 150 -1.44 -10.09 -12.56
C LYS A 150 -2.31 -11.11 -13.27
N THR A 151 -3.24 -11.70 -12.52
CA THR A 151 -4.39 -12.42 -13.05
C THR A 151 -5.58 -11.48 -13.07
N TYR A 152 -6.44 -11.59 -14.07
CA TYR A 152 -7.57 -10.70 -14.19
C TYR A 152 -8.79 -11.39 -14.82
N ILE A 153 -9.96 -10.92 -14.40
CA ILE A 153 -11.25 -11.18 -15.03
C ILE A 153 -11.90 -9.84 -15.32
N THR A 154 -12.31 -9.63 -16.56
CA THR A 154 -12.97 -8.39 -16.99
C THR A 154 -14.45 -8.64 -17.24
N TYR A 155 -15.29 -7.78 -16.67
CA TYR A 155 -16.72 -7.78 -16.85
C TYR A 155 -17.16 -6.60 -17.71
N ALA A 156 -18.26 -6.76 -18.44
CA ALA A 156 -18.81 -5.75 -19.32
C ALA A 156 -19.28 -4.50 -18.54
N CYS A 157 -19.75 -4.70 -17.31
CA CYS A 157 -20.17 -3.61 -16.41
C CYS A 157 -20.06 -4.08 -14.93
N PRO A 158 -20.09 -3.15 -13.95
CA PRO A 158 -19.90 -3.46 -12.54
C PRO A 158 -20.93 -4.42 -11.92
N SER A 159 -22.11 -4.56 -12.50
CA SER A 159 -23.21 -5.36 -11.94
C SER A 159 -23.76 -6.43 -12.89
N CYS A 160 -23.28 -6.55 -14.13
CA CYS A 160 -23.90 -7.42 -15.13
C CYS A 160 -23.39 -8.88 -15.14
N GLY A 161 -22.33 -9.21 -14.42
CA GLY A 161 -21.78 -10.56 -14.34
C GLY A 161 -21.28 -11.16 -15.67
N ARG A 162 -21.37 -10.43 -16.81
CA ARG A 162 -20.94 -10.90 -18.11
C ARG A 162 -19.44 -10.75 -18.25
N ILE A 163 -18.73 -11.88 -18.20
CA ILE A 163 -17.28 -11.95 -18.43
C ILE A 163 -17.00 -11.63 -19.90
N THR A 164 -16.08 -10.70 -20.13
CA THR A 164 -15.63 -10.30 -21.48
C THR A 164 -14.22 -10.76 -21.78
N ASP A 165 -13.38 -10.91 -20.75
CA ASP A 165 -12.01 -11.37 -20.88
C ASP A 165 -11.50 -11.94 -19.56
N LYS A 166 -10.54 -12.85 -19.61
CA LYS A 166 -9.81 -13.36 -18.44
C LYS A 166 -8.43 -13.84 -18.86
N GLY A 167 -7.46 -13.69 -17.99
CA GLY A 167 -6.11 -14.13 -18.29
C GLY A 167 -5.09 -13.76 -17.23
N SER A 168 -3.83 -13.89 -17.59
CA SER A 168 -2.69 -13.45 -16.80
C SER A 168 -1.75 -12.67 -17.69
N LYS A 169 -1.21 -11.56 -17.18
CA LYS A 169 -0.26 -10.73 -17.92
C LYS A 169 0.75 -10.04 -17.01
N TRP A 170 1.89 -9.71 -17.55
CA TRP A 170 2.86 -8.83 -16.91
C TRP A 170 2.39 -7.38 -16.97
N PHE A 171 2.75 -6.62 -15.95
CA PHE A 171 2.46 -5.20 -15.88
C PHE A 171 3.62 -4.42 -15.26
N VAL A 172 3.70 -3.13 -15.59
CA VAL A 172 4.55 -2.12 -14.95
C VAL A 172 3.70 -0.86 -14.79
N MET A 173 3.73 -0.24 -13.59
CA MET A 173 3.01 0.98 -13.26
C MET A 173 3.89 1.96 -12.50
#